data_154c2c19483a29c37e252216cb20c8e8
#
_entry.id   154c2c19483a29c37e252216cb20c8e8
#
_cell.length_a   1.000
_cell.length_b   1.000
_cell.length_c   1.000
_cell.angle_alpha   90.00
_cell.angle_beta   90.00
_cell.angle_gamma   90.00
#
_symmetry.space_group_name_H-M   'P 1'
#
loop_
_entity.id
_entity.type
_entity.pdbx_description
1 polymer ?
#
loop_
_entity_poly.entity_id
_entity_poly.type
_entity_poly.pdbx_seq_one_letter_code
_entity_poly.pdbx_strand_id
1 'polypeptide(L)'
;MQLTIDQLRGLLRLLRRLRDETRAVSTIEFALILPLFITLGLTGVELAYMSTVNMQISQAAISLADNASRLGQTDNSAVTPTVTEADIDSIMSGALQQGEGFDLEGKGRLILSSLEYDDTTGLQYIHWQRCAGDLEQASIYGDDGDNNGLGSNEIEGVGSGDPLIRAAPGSAVMVAEIYYEHDGILQGTLGQTALFREEAIFAIRDDRNLGPGVTGSGGTSSCS
;
A
#
# COMPACT_ATOMS: atom_id res chain seq x y z
N MET A 1 59.23 -17.80 -33.38
CA MET A 1 58.21 -18.39 -34.25
C MET A 1 57.92 -17.36 -35.35
N GLN A 2 58.58 -17.51 -36.53
CA GLN A 2 58.43 -16.58 -37.66
C GLN A 2 57.27 -16.98 -38.50
N LEU A 3 56.22 -16.09 -38.59
CA LEU A 3 55.14 -16.25 -39.51
C LEU A 3 55.60 -16.27 -40.94
N THR A 4 55.26 -17.29 -41.71
CA THR A 4 55.59 -17.37 -43.12
C THR A 4 54.90 -16.29 -43.95
N ILE A 5 55.49 -15.79 -45.02
CA ILE A 5 54.91 -14.72 -45.86
C ILE A 5 53.49 -15.05 -46.34
N ASP A 6 53.21 -16.32 -46.54
CA ASP A 6 51.83 -16.80 -46.92
C ASP A 6 50.82 -16.72 -45.81
N GLN A 7 51.18 -16.92 -44.55
CA GLN A 7 50.34 -16.71 -43.40
C GLN A 7 50.03 -15.21 -43.21
N LEU A 8 51.00 -14.35 -43.45
CA LEU A 8 50.80 -12.90 -43.38
C LEU A 8 49.85 -12.40 -44.48
N ARG A 9 49.98 -12.92 -45.71
CA ARG A 9 49.07 -12.62 -46.82
C ARG A 9 47.64 -13.14 -46.56
N GLY A 10 47.50 -14.30 -45.94
CA GLY A 10 46.22 -14.86 -45.52
C GLY A 10 45.52 -13.98 -44.50
N LEU A 11 46.25 -13.53 -43.48
CA LEU A 11 45.73 -12.62 -42.43
C LEU A 11 45.29 -11.27 -43.01
N LEU A 12 46.09 -10.69 -43.90
CA LEU A 12 45.76 -9.43 -44.59
C LEU A 12 44.52 -9.55 -45.49
N ARG A 13 44.29 -10.68 -46.15
CA ARG A 13 43.05 -10.93 -46.90
C ARG A 13 41.85 -11.10 -45.99
N LEU A 14 42.02 -11.74 -44.84
CA LEU A 14 40.93 -11.88 -43.84
C LEU A 14 40.52 -10.52 -43.26
N LEU A 15 41.52 -9.69 -42.89
CA LEU A 15 41.30 -8.35 -42.38
C LEU A 15 40.62 -7.43 -43.40
N ARG A 16 41.01 -7.53 -44.71
CA ARG A 16 40.29 -6.79 -45.77
C ARG A 16 38.85 -7.27 -45.93
N ARG A 17 38.59 -8.58 -45.92
CA ARG A 17 37.22 -9.11 -45.99
C ARG A 17 36.36 -8.66 -44.78
N LEU A 18 36.92 -8.64 -43.58
CA LEU A 18 36.25 -8.13 -42.39
C LEU A 18 35.92 -6.62 -42.47
N ARG A 19 36.82 -5.85 -43.11
CA ARG A 19 36.61 -4.41 -43.32
C ARG A 19 35.50 -4.11 -44.33
N ASP A 20 35.34 -4.95 -45.36
CA ASP A 20 34.40 -4.74 -46.44
C ASP A 20 33.05 -5.46 -46.19
N GLU A 21 32.94 -6.20 -45.06
CA GLU A 21 31.75 -6.94 -44.67
C GLU A 21 30.73 -6.04 -43.91
N THR A 22 29.88 -5.39 -44.69
CA THR A 22 28.84 -4.48 -44.12
C THR A 22 27.72 -5.19 -43.42
N ARG A 23 27.54 -6.49 -43.61
CA ARG A 23 26.50 -7.29 -42.90
C ARG A 23 26.82 -7.46 -41.42
N ALA A 24 28.12 -7.49 -41.04
CA ALA A 24 28.53 -7.56 -39.66
C ALA A 24 28.24 -6.25 -38.88
N VAL A 25 28.22 -5.10 -39.55
CA VAL A 25 27.98 -3.80 -38.94
C VAL A 25 26.59 -3.75 -38.35
N SER A 26 25.54 -4.14 -39.07
CA SER A 26 24.16 -4.15 -38.56
C SER A 26 23.98 -5.09 -37.37
N THR A 27 24.69 -6.22 -37.34
CA THR A 27 24.66 -7.15 -36.20
C THR A 27 25.31 -6.54 -34.96
N ILE A 28 26.39 -5.81 -35.12
CA ILE A 28 27.07 -5.13 -34.02
C ILE A 28 26.24 -3.98 -33.52
N GLU A 29 25.62 -3.17 -34.41
CA GLU A 29 24.70 -2.10 -34.03
C GLU A 29 23.51 -2.65 -33.24
N PHE A 30 22.92 -3.72 -33.73
CA PHE A 30 21.83 -4.40 -33.02
C PHE A 30 22.26 -4.93 -31.65
N ALA A 31 23.43 -5.58 -31.57
CA ALA A 31 23.95 -6.12 -30.32
C ALA A 31 24.26 -5.03 -29.28
N LEU A 32 24.65 -3.81 -29.72
CA LEU A 32 24.87 -2.68 -28.83
C LEU A 32 23.57 -2.00 -28.36
N ILE A 33 22.57 -1.96 -29.24
CA ILE A 33 21.27 -1.31 -28.94
C ILE A 33 20.37 -2.24 -28.13
N LEU A 34 20.43 -3.56 -28.37
CA LEU A 34 19.56 -4.54 -27.72
C LEU A 34 19.57 -4.46 -26.18
N PRO A 35 20.70 -4.39 -25.46
CA PRO A 35 20.70 -4.26 -24.01
C PRO A 35 19.97 -3.01 -23.52
N LEU A 36 20.13 -1.89 -24.25
CA LEU A 36 19.45 -0.64 -23.92
C LEU A 36 17.94 -0.77 -24.07
N PHE A 37 17.46 -1.37 -25.17
CA PHE A 37 16.04 -1.61 -25.39
C PHE A 37 15.43 -2.57 -24.37
N ILE A 38 16.13 -3.64 -24.03
CA ILE A 38 15.70 -4.58 -22.99
C ILE A 38 15.59 -3.87 -21.66
N THR A 39 16.59 -3.10 -21.24
CA THR A 39 16.57 -2.36 -19.97
C THR A 39 15.41 -1.37 -19.92
N LEU A 40 15.20 -0.58 -20.97
CA LEU A 40 14.07 0.35 -21.05
C LEU A 40 12.73 -0.37 -21.01
N GLY A 41 12.59 -1.47 -21.75
CA GLY A 41 11.38 -2.28 -21.78
C GLY A 41 11.04 -2.86 -20.40
N LEU A 42 12.02 -3.46 -19.74
CA LEU A 42 11.84 -4.05 -18.41
C LEU A 42 11.52 -2.97 -17.35
N THR A 43 12.20 -1.82 -17.39
CA THR A 43 11.90 -0.70 -16.50
C THR A 43 10.48 -0.18 -16.74
N GLY A 44 10.03 -0.12 -17.98
CA GLY A 44 8.66 0.28 -18.31
C GLY A 44 7.60 -0.68 -17.75
N VAL A 45 7.83 -1.99 -17.84
CA VAL A 45 6.96 -3.01 -17.25
C VAL A 45 6.94 -2.88 -15.72
N GLU A 46 8.10 -2.69 -15.10
CA GLU A 46 8.21 -2.50 -13.64
C GLU A 46 7.40 -1.30 -13.15
N LEU A 47 7.53 -0.15 -13.80
CA LEU A 47 6.77 1.06 -13.46
C LEU A 47 5.26 0.87 -13.66
N ALA A 48 4.85 0.17 -14.71
CA ALA A 48 3.44 -0.13 -14.95
C ALA A 48 2.87 -1.05 -13.88
N TYR A 49 3.61 -2.08 -13.47
CA TYR A 49 3.21 -2.99 -12.39
C TYR A 49 3.11 -2.26 -11.06
N MET A 50 4.13 -1.48 -10.71
CA MET A 50 4.15 -0.64 -9.51
C MET A 50 2.93 0.29 -9.43
N SER A 51 2.60 0.96 -10.54
CA SER A 51 1.44 1.86 -10.62
C SER A 51 0.12 1.09 -10.46
N THR A 52 0.03 -0.12 -10.99
CA THR A 52 -1.16 -0.97 -10.87
C THR A 52 -1.37 -1.40 -9.42
N VAL A 53 -0.31 -1.87 -8.75
CA VAL A 53 -0.38 -2.27 -7.33
C VAL A 53 -0.75 -1.08 -6.45
N ASN A 54 -0.13 0.08 -6.65
CA ASN A 54 -0.45 1.29 -5.89
C ASN A 54 -1.94 1.67 -6.04
N MET A 55 -2.49 1.61 -7.25
CA MET A 55 -3.92 1.86 -7.47
C MET A 55 -4.82 0.83 -6.76
N GLN A 56 -4.43 -0.44 -6.73
CA GLN A 56 -5.19 -1.49 -6.04
C GLN A 56 -5.17 -1.30 -4.52
N ILE A 57 -4.03 -0.90 -3.95
CA ILE A 57 -3.91 -0.57 -2.52
C ILE A 57 -4.81 0.62 -2.17
N SER A 58 -4.80 1.66 -2.99
CA SER A 58 -5.68 2.83 -2.81
C SER A 58 -7.16 2.44 -2.85
N GLN A 59 -7.57 1.57 -3.79
CA GLN A 59 -8.93 1.06 -3.85
C GLN A 59 -9.30 0.21 -2.63
N ALA A 60 -8.37 -0.61 -2.12
CA ALA A 60 -8.59 -1.39 -0.91
C ALA A 60 -8.75 -0.48 0.32
N ALA A 61 -7.95 0.59 0.44
CA ALA A 61 -8.09 1.58 1.52
C ALA A 61 -9.47 2.28 1.47
N ILE A 62 -9.89 2.72 0.29
CA ILE A 62 -11.20 3.35 0.09
C ILE A 62 -12.32 2.38 0.45
N SER A 63 -12.25 1.13 -0.02
CA SER A 63 -13.23 0.09 0.28
C SER A 63 -13.31 -0.22 1.77
N LEU A 64 -12.17 -0.34 2.45
CA LEU A 64 -12.09 -0.58 3.88
C LEU A 64 -12.73 0.57 4.67
N ALA A 65 -12.35 1.82 4.38
CA ALA A 65 -12.90 2.99 5.07
C ALA A 65 -14.40 3.19 4.79
N ASP A 66 -14.86 2.97 3.55
CA ASP A 66 -16.29 3.07 3.21
C ASP A 66 -17.11 1.99 3.95
N ASN A 67 -16.66 0.74 3.95
CA ASN A 67 -17.29 -0.34 4.69
C ASN A 67 -17.31 -0.05 6.20
N ALA A 68 -16.18 0.41 6.76
CA ALA A 68 -16.09 0.79 8.16
C ALA A 68 -17.05 1.95 8.53
N SER A 69 -17.22 2.91 7.61
CA SER A 69 -18.15 4.04 7.82
C SER A 69 -19.62 3.62 7.89
N ARG A 70 -19.93 2.44 7.37
CA ARG A 70 -21.30 1.86 7.33
C ARG A 70 -21.56 0.83 8.43
N LEU A 71 -20.55 0.44 9.19
CA LEU A 71 -20.73 -0.49 10.30
C LEU A 71 -21.75 0.06 11.29
N GLY A 72 -22.66 -0.80 11.73
CA GLY A 72 -23.71 -0.41 12.66
C GLY A 72 -24.87 0.36 12.03
N GLN A 73 -25.04 0.32 10.70
CA GLN A 73 -26.24 0.88 10.07
C GLN A 73 -27.51 0.22 10.60
N THR A 74 -28.46 1.05 11.03
CA THR A 74 -29.72 0.58 11.62
C THR A 74 -30.67 0.02 10.58
N ASP A 75 -31.31 -1.07 10.96
CA ASP A 75 -32.46 -1.67 10.28
C ASP A 75 -33.81 -1.09 10.73
N ASN A 76 -33.89 0.17 11.17
CA ASN A 76 -35.07 0.77 11.85
C ASN A 76 -35.33 0.22 13.27
N SER A 77 -34.40 -0.43 13.91
CA SER A 77 -34.57 -0.82 15.32
C SER A 77 -34.51 0.41 16.23
N ALA A 78 -35.18 0.37 17.35
CA ALA A 78 -35.17 1.45 18.35
C ALA A 78 -33.84 1.49 19.15
N VAL A 79 -32.88 0.65 18.81
CA VAL A 79 -31.57 0.50 19.49
C VAL A 79 -30.50 1.02 18.59
N THR A 80 -29.72 1.99 19.08
CA THR A 80 -28.52 2.47 18.37
C THR A 80 -27.49 1.36 18.31
N PRO A 81 -27.04 0.93 17.12
CA PRO A 81 -26.14 -0.21 16.97
C PRO A 81 -24.75 0.12 17.47
N THR A 82 -24.04 -0.92 17.88
CA THR A 82 -22.61 -0.88 18.23
C THR A 82 -21.81 -1.62 17.19
N VAL A 83 -20.56 -1.23 17.00
CA VAL A 83 -19.60 -1.97 16.16
C VAL A 83 -19.10 -3.19 16.93
N THR A 84 -19.06 -4.35 16.31
CA THR A 84 -18.56 -5.58 16.92
C THR A 84 -17.20 -6.00 16.33
N GLU A 85 -16.44 -6.78 17.11
CA GLU A 85 -15.19 -7.38 16.60
C GLU A 85 -15.43 -8.21 15.34
N ALA A 86 -16.52 -8.96 15.26
CA ALA A 86 -16.86 -9.77 14.10
C ALA A 86 -17.14 -8.92 12.83
N ASP A 87 -17.75 -7.75 13.00
CA ASP A 87 -17.96 -6.83 11.88
C ASP A 87 -16.62 -6.31 11.34
N ILE A 88 -15.71 -5.94 12.24
CA ILE A 88 -14.38 -5.45 11.87
C ILE A 88 -13.58 -6.57 11.20
N ASP A 89 -13.50 -7.76 11.78
CA ASP A 89 -12.81 -8.90 11.19
C ASP A 89 -13.33 -9.22 9.79
N SER A 90 -14.63 -9.09 9.58
CA SER A 90 -15.25 -9.31 8.27
C SER A 90 -14.78 -8.30 7.22
N ILE A 91 -14.77 -7.00 7.54
CA ILE A 91 -14.33 -5.98 6.58
C ILE A 91 -12.81 -6.01 6.36
N MET A 92 -12.02 -6.32 7.40
CA MET A 92 -10.56 -6.51 7.30
C MET A 92 -10.23 -7.69 6.39
N SER A 93 -10.88 -8.85 6.61
CA SER A 93 -10.72 -10.03 5.76
C SER A 93 -11.14 -9.74 4.31
N GLY A 94 -12.21 -8.98 4.11
CA GLY A 94 -12.65 -8.56 2.78
C GLY A 94 -11.63 -7.66 2.08
N ALA A 95 -10.97 -6.77 2.80
CA ALA A 95 -9.92 -5.92 2.26
C ALA A 95 -8.64 -6.71 1.92
N LEU A 96 -8.23 -7.66 2.78
CA LEU A 96 -7.11 -8.57 2.49
C LEU A 96 -7.39 -9.42 1.25
N GLN A 97 -8.61 -9.93 1.10
CA GLN A 97 -9.01 -10.72 -0.07
C GLN A 97 -8.95 -9.92 -1.37
N GLN A 98 -9.25 -8.61 -1.34
CA GLN A 98 -9.07 -7.73 -2.51
C GLN A 98 -7.61 -7.64 -2.93
N GLY A 99 -6.68 -7.76 -1.99
CA GLY A 99 -5.24 -7.70 -2.21
C GLY A 99 -4.55 -9.04 -2.42
N GLU A 100 -5.29 -10.16 -2.47
CA GLU A 100 -4.71 -11.51 -2.61
C GLU A 100 -3.79 -11.63 -3.84
N GLY A 101 -4.14 -10.95 -4.94
CA GLY A 101 -3.38 -11.01 -6.20
C GLY A 101 -1.95 -10.42 -6.12
N PHE A 102 -1.64 -9.63 -5.09
CA PHE A 102 -0.32 -9.06 -4.82
C PHE A 102 0.18 -9.33 -3.40
N ASP A 103 -0.41 -10.31 -2.71
CA ASP A 103 0.00 -10.75 -1.37
C ASP A 103 -0.08 -9.63 -0.32
N LEU A 104 -1.23 -8.95 -0.27
CA LEU A 104 -1.46 -7.86 0.68
C LEU A 104 -1.38 -8.33 2.14
N GLU A 105 -1.76 -9.57 2.44
CA GLU A 105 -1.67 -10.12 3.79
C GLU A 105 -0.22 -10.30 4.24
N GLY A 106 0.62 -10.94 3.41
CA GLY A 106 2.01 -11.23 3.77
C GLY A 106 2.96 -10.02 3.68
N LYS A 107 2.63 -9.01 2.85
CA LYS A 107 3.49 -7.86 2.58
C LYS A 107 2.89 -6.52 2.97
N GLY A 108 1.71 -6.54 3.54
CA GLY A 108 0.99 -5.33 3.90
C GLY A 108 0.58 -5.27 5.36
N ARG A 109 0.16 -4.09 5.75
CA ARG A 109 -0.46 -3.78 7.03
C ARG A 109 -1.67 -2.90 6.79
N LEU A 110 -2.83 -3.38 7.18
CA LEU A 110 -4.07 -2.62 7.22
C LEU A 110 -4.24 -2.11 8.64
N ILE A 111 -4.52 -0.83 8.78
CA ILE A 111 -4.81 -0.20 10.07
C ILE A 111 -6.12 0.55 9.90
N LEU A 112 -7.10 0.21 10.73
CA LEU A 112 -8.39 0.87 10.78
C LEU A 112 -8.57 1.54 12.13
N SER A 113 -8.76 2.85 12.13
CA SER A 113 -8.91 3.65 13.33
C SER A 113 -10.25 4.38 13.34
N SER A 114 -10.88 4.45 14.51
CA SER A 114 -12.02 5.36 14.77
C SER A 114 -11.49 6.63 15.42
N LEU A 115 -11.58 7.73 14.69
CA LEU A 115 -11.24 9.06 15.18
C LEU A 115 -12.51 9.73 15.71
N GLU A 116 -12.46 10.23 16.94
CA GLU A 116 -13.58 10.86 17.62
C GLU A 116 -13.19 12.21 18.22
N TYR A 117 -14.20 13.02 18.52
CA TYR A 117 -14.01 14.36 19.09
C TYR A 117 -14.09 14.30 20.62
N ASP A 118 -13.12 14.89 21.31
CA ASP A 118 -13.15 15.11 22.75
C ASP A 118 -13.76 16.49 23.07
N ASP A 119 -14.96 16.47 23.66
CA ASP A 119 -15.67 17.70 24.07
C ASP A 119 -14.93 18.52 25.14
N THR A 120 -13.97 17.90 25.86
CA THR A 120 -13.24 18.54 26.95
C THR A 120 -12.09 19.39 26.45
N THR A 121 -11.34 18.85 25.48
CA THR A 121 -10.12 19.48 24.96
C THR A 121 -10.35 20.18 23.63
N GLY A 122 -11.38 19.78 22.89
CA GLY A 122 -11.65 20.27 21.55
C GLY A 122 -10.75 19.63 20.47
N LEU A 123 -9.99 18.60 20.82
CA LEU A 123 -9.10 17.86 19.95
C LEU A 123 -9.74 16.54 19.51
N GLN A 124 -9.02 15.79 18.71
CA GLN A 124 -9.44 14.47 18.21
C GLN A 124 -8.62 13.40 18.93
N TYR A 125 -9.20 12.22 19.12
CA TYR A 125 -8.49 11.06 19.65
C TYR A 125 -8.87 9.79 18.90
N ILE A 126 -7.99 8.79 18.91
CA ILE A 126 -8.29 7.46 18.37
C ILE A 126 -8.95 6.66 19.48
N HIS A 127 -10.25 6.40 19.32
CA HIS A 127 -11.02 5.65 20.32
C HIS A 127 -10.69 4.16 20.30
N TRP A 128 -10.55 3.59 19.10
CA TRP A 128 -10.13 2.22 18.91
C TRP A 128 -9.37 2.07 17.58
N GLN A 129 -8.48 1.09 17.55
CA GLN A 129 -7.68 0.75 16.38
C GLN A 129 -7.63 -0.76 16.19
N ARG A 130 -7.70 -1.20 14.94
CA ARG A 130 -7.60 -2.61 14.57
C ARG A 130 -6.69 -2.77 13.37
N CYS A 131 -5.93 -3.87 13.36
CA CYS A 131 -4.91 -4.13 12.37
C CYS A 131 -5.04 -5.52 11.77
N ALA A 132 -4.62 -5.67 10.51
CA ALA A 132 -4.47 -6.94 9.82
C ALA A 132 -3.28 -6.91 8.86
N GLY A 133 -2.74 -8.08 8.52
CA GLY A 133 -1.53 -8.23 7.69
C GLY A 133 -0.25 -8.36 8.51
N ASP A 134 0.76 -8.98 7.89
CA ASP A 134 1.98 -9.43 8.56
C ASP A 134 3.08 -8.36 8.64
N LEU A 135 2.97 -7.27 7.86
CA LEU A 135 3.94 -6.19 7.89
C LEU A 135 3.89 -5.45 9.23
N GLU A 136 5.02 -5.33 9.91
CA GLU A 136 5.13 -4.57 11.15
C GLU A 136 5.22 -3.07 10.84
N GLN A 137 4.06 -2.39 10.90
CA GLN A 137 3.96 -0.95 10.66
C GLN A 137 2.96 -0.33 11.63
N ALA A 138 3.35 0.79 12.23
CA ALA A 138 2.47 1.59 13.08
C ALA A 138 1.73 2.68 12.27
N SER A 139 0.56 3.11 12.76
CA SER A 139 -0.13 4.27 12.24
C SER A 139 0.68 5.55 12.44
N ILE A 140 0.63 6.48 11.47
CA ILE A 140 1.22 7.81 11.64
C ILE A 140 0.44 8.69 12.61
N TYR A 141 -0.79 8.31 12.92
CA TYR A 141 -1.67 9.06 13.83
C TYR A 141 -1.58 8.58 15.28
N GLY A 142 -0.75 7.55 15.53
CA GLY A 142 -0.64 6.91 16.84
C GLY A 142 -1.56 5.70 16.97
N ASP A 143 -1.77 5.28 18.20
CA ASP A 143 -2.59 4.13 18.58
C ASP A 143 -3.80 4.54 19.44
N ASP A 144 -4.66 3.59 19.77
CA ASP A 144 -5.81 3.80 20.64
C ASP A 144 -5.42 3.96 22.13
N GLY A 145 -4.14 3.85 22.44
CA GLY A 145 -3.54 4.12 23.75
C GLY A 145 -4.14 3.38 24.93
N ASP A 146 -3.39 3.27 26.01
CA ASP A 146 -3.81 2.62 27.26
C ASP A 146 -4.90 3.38 28.03
N ASN A 147 -5.33 4.55 27.54
CA ASN A 147 -6.16 5.50 28.29
C ASN A 147 -7.59 5.65 27.79
N ASN A 148 -8.12 4.69 27.03
CA ASN A 148 -9.44 4.79 26.39
C ASN A 148 -9.59 6.11 25.61
N GLY A 149 -8.54 6.54 24.94
CA GLY A 149 -8.54 7.71 24.07
C GLY A 149 -8.44 9.06 24.76
N LEU A 150 -8.41 9.14 26.07
CA LEU A 150 -8.42 10.43 26.78
C LEU A 150 -7.00 10.80 27.26
N GLY A 151 -6.42 11.80 26.66
CA GLY A 151 -5.40 12.65 27.30
C GLY A 151 -3.93 12.45 26.92
N SER A 152 -3.50 11.46 26.12
CA SER A 152 -2.08 11.36 25.73
C SER A 152 -1.81 11.31 24.23
N ASN A 153 -2.80 10.95 23.42
CA ASN A 153 -2.67 10.80 21.96
C ASN A 153 -3.70 11.66 21.21
N GLU A 154 -3.91 12.87 21.70
CA GLU A 154 -4.77 13.84 21.03
C GLU A 154 -4.09 14.44 19.82
N ILE A 155 -4.80 14.50 18.71
CA ILE A 155 -4.34 15.06 17.44
C ILE A 155 -5.29 16.16 16.97
N GLU A 156 -4.80 17.05 16.14
CA GLU A 156 -5.64 18.12 15.58
C GLU A 156 -6.61 17.63 14.52
N GLY A 157 -6.33 16.50 13.87
CA GLY A 157 -7.09 15.89 12.80
C GLY A 157 -6.23 14.96 11.96
N VAL A 158 -6.80 14.40 10.91
CA VAL A 158 -6.16 13.42 10.02
C VAL A 158 -6.15 13.89 8.57
N GLY A 159 -5.35 13.23 7.74
CA GLY A 159 -5.18 13.56 6.33
C GLY A 159 -4.03 14.53 6.07
N SER A 160 -3.69 14.72 4.80
CA SER A 160 -2.61 15.60 4.34
C SER A 160 -3.10 16.98 3.86
N GLY A 161 -4.40 17.26 3.99
CA GLY A 161 -5.03 18.50 3.54
C GLY A 161 -4.91 19.65 4.55
N ASP A 162 -5.23 20.85 4.10
CA ASP A 162 -5.45 22.01 4.93
C ASP A 162 -6.82 22.62 4.57
N PRO A 163 -7.83 22.56 5.45
CA PRO A 163 -7.78 22.04 6.83
C PRO A 163 -7.72 20.51 6.91
N LEU A 164 -7.20 20.00 8.04
CA LEU A 164 -7.26 18.58 8.40
C LEU A 164 -8.70 18.11 8.56
N ILE A 165 -8.94 16.82 8.29
CA ILE A 165 -10.24 16.18 8.50
C ILE A 165 -10.42 15.90 10.00
N ARG A 166 -11.61 16.23 10.52
CA ARG A 166 -11.96 16.11 11.94
C ARG A 166 -13.31 15.45 12.09
N ALA A 167 -13.47 14.66 13.15
CA ALA A 167 -14.77 14.20 13.57
C ALA A 167 -15.57 15.36 14.18
N ALA A 168 -16.87 15.44 13.92
CA ALA A 168 -17.76 16.37 14.58
C ALA A 168 -18.14 15.85 15.98
N PRO A 169 -18.52 16.72 16.93
CA PRO A 169 -19.04 16.29 18.23
C PRO A 169 -20.17 15.25 18.08
N GLY A 170 -20.06 14.14 18.79
CA GLY A 170 -21.03 13.02 18.72
C GLY A 170 -20.95 12.19 17.44
N SER A 171 -19.92 12.34 16.63
CA SER A 171 -19.69 11.59 15.42
C SER A 171 -18.26 11.03 15.41
N ALA A 172 -17.97 10.12 14.46
CA ALA A 172 -16.66 9.56 14.26
C ALA A 172 -16.24 9.62 12.79
N VAL A 173 -14.94 9.54 12.57
CA VAL A 173 -14.32 9.42 11.25
C VAL A 173 -13.53 8.12 11.21
N MET A 174 -13.81 7.29 10.22
CA MET A 174 -13.06 6.06 9.97
C MET A 174 -11.84 6.37 9.13
N VAL A 175 -10.67 6.04 9.64
CA VAL A 175 -9.37 6.21 8.98
C VAL A 175 -8.82 4.84 8.66
N ALA A 176 -8.69 4.54 7.38
CA ALA A 176 -8.03 3.33 6.90
C ALA A 176 -6.67 3.70 6.32
N GLU A 177 -5.61 3.15 6.89
CA GLU A 177 -4.25 3.23 6.37
C GLU A 177 -3.85 1.86 5.88
N ILE A 178 -3.29 1.79 4.67
CA ILE A 178 -2.70 0.56 4.14
C ILE A 178 -1.24 0.84 3.80
N TYR A 179 -0.37 0.09 4.44
CA TYR A 179 1.05 0.02 4.12
C TYR A 179 1.31 -1.24 3.33
N TYR A 180 2.17 -1.16 2.33
CA TYR A 180 2.52 -2.32 1.52
C TYR A 180 3.97 -2.23 1.07
N GLU A 181 4.73 -3.29 1.33
CA GLU A 181 6.10 -3.45 0.86
C GLU A 181 6.09 -4.04 -0.56
N HIS A 182 6.33 -3.18 -1.54
CA HIS A 182 6.36 -3.57 -2.94
C HIS A 182 7.71 -4.16 -3.31
N ASP A 183 7.68 -5.42 -3.73
CA ASP A 183 8.81 -6.08 -4.35
C ASP A 183 8.66 -6.01 -5.87
N GLY A 184 9.63 -5.38 -6.54
CA GLY A 184 9.64 -5.32 -8.00
C GLY A 184 9.75 -6.69 -8.67
N ILE A 185 9.25 -6.80 -9.89
CA ILE A 185 9.35 -8.01 -10.73
C ILE A 185 10.83 -8.38 -10.98
N LEU A 186 11.69 -7.37 -11.05
CA LEU A 186 13.12 -7.50 -11.31
C LEU A 186 13.97 -7.56 -10.02
N GLN A 187 13.46 -8.24 -8.99
CA GLN A 187 14.17 -8.43 -7.72
C GLN A 187 15.65 -8.81 -7.94
N GLY A 188 16.54 -8.07 -7.28
CA GLY A 188 17.96 -8.38 -7.21
C GLY A 188 18.86 -7.75 -8.30
N THR A 189 18.32 -7.18 -9.37
CA THR A 189 19.12 -6.52 -10.40
C THR A 189 18.83 -5.04 -10.59
N LEU A 190 17.57 -4.62 -10.49
CA LEU A 190 17.10 -3.24 -10.62
C LEU A 190 15.99 -2.92 -9.62
N GLY A 191 15.44 -3.93 -8.94
CA GLY A 191 14.31 -3.79 -8.03
C GLY A 191 14.73 -3.17 -6.71
N GLN A 192 14.10 -2.05 -6.37
CA GLN A 192 14.13 -1.49 -5.03
C GLN A 192 12.82 -1.86 -4.35
N THR A 193 12.88 -2.33 -3.11
CA THR A 193 11.70 -2.41 -2.25
C THR A 193 11.21 -0.99 -1.99
N ALA A 194 9.94 -0.75 -2.26
CA ALA A 194 9.29 0.53 -1.98
C ALA A 194 8.14 0.29 -0.99
N LEU A 195 8.13 1.06 0.09
CA LEU A 195 6.99 1.07 1.00
C LEU A 195 5.95 2.05 0.47
N PHE A 196 4.78 1.54 0.09
CA PHE A 196 3.61 2.36 -0.23
C PHE A 196 2.78 2.58 1.01
N ARG A 197 2.20 3.76 1.10
CA ARG A 197 1.20 4.11 2.08
C ARG A 197 0.03 4.79 1.38
N GLU A 198 -1.13 4.20 1.52
CA GLU A 198 -2.38 4.77 1.05
C GLU A 198 -3.33 4.97 2.23
N GLU A 199 -4.13 6.02 2.13
CA GLU A 199 -5.03 6.44 3.19
C GLU A 199 -6.39 6.78 2.63
N ALA A 200 -7.43 6.35 3.34
CA ALA A 200 -8.80 6.73 3.04
C ALA A 200 -9.52 7.12 4.33
N ILE A 201 -10.29 8.21 4.26
CA ILE A 201 -10.95 8.81 5.42
C ILE A 201 -12.41 9.04 5.08
N PHE A 202 -13.32 8.44 5.89
CA PHE A 202 -14.75 8.57 5.72
C PHE A 202 -15.44 8.88 7.05
N ALA A 203 -16.32 9.89 7.07
CA ALA A 203 -17.20 10.09 8.19
C ALA A 203 -18.23 8.95 8.27
N ILE A 204 -18.61 8.55 9.49
CA ILE A 204 -19.69 7.59 9.68
C ILE A 204 -20.98 8.14 9.09
N ARG A 205 -21.79 7.26 8.49
CA ARG A 205 -22.97 7.67 7.74
C ARG A 205 -24.25 7.71 8.56
N ASP A 206 -24.31 6.92 9.60
CA ASP A 206 -25.47 6.78 10.47
C ASP A 206 -25.09 6.91 11.94
N ASP A 207 -26.09 7.17 12.77
CA ASP A 207 -25.90 7.19 14.21
C ASP A 207 -25.51 5.79 14.71
N ARG A 208 -24.39 5.73 15.42
CA ARG A 208 -23.97 4.53 16.15
C ARG A 208 -23.64 4.90 17.59
N ASN A 209 -23.71 3.93 18.47
CA ASN A 209 -23.28 4.11 19.86
C ASN A 209 -21.74 4.08 19.92
N LEU A 210 -21.15 5.26 20.05
CA LEU A 210 -19.69 5.43 20.13
C LEU A 210 -19.13 5.06 21.51
N GLY A 211 -19.94 5.21 22.57
CA GLY A 211 -19.48 5.08 23.95
C GLY A 211 -18.75 3.77 24.31
N PRO A 212 -19.20 2.57 23.89
CA PRO A 212 -18.49 1.33 24.21
C PRO A 212 -17.30 1.03 23.29
N GLY A 213 -17.05 1.82 22.24
CA GLY A 213 -16.06 1.50 21.22
C GLY A 213 -16.46 0.22 20.47
N VAL A 214 -15.51 -0.74 20.36
CA VAL A 214 -15.77 -2.06 19.76
C VAL A 214 -16.27 -3.03 20.82
N THR A 215 -17.34 -3.76 20.51
CA THR A 215 -17.98 -4.71 21.42
C THR A 215 -17.79 -6.16 20.95
N GLY A 216 -17.94 -7.10 21.87
CA GLY A 216 -17.73 -8.52 21.59
C GLY A 216 -16.38 -9.02 22.06
N SER A 217 -16.10 -10.29 21.80
CA SER A 217 -14.84 -10.95 22.18
C SER A 217 -14.38 -11.88 21.06
N GLY A 218 -13.09 -12.10 20.97
CA GLY A 218 -12.49 -13.05 20.03
C GLY A 218 -12.14 -12.45 18.66
N GLY A 219 -12.02 -11.12 18.56
CA GLY A 219 -11.48 -10.46 17.38
C GLY A 219 -10.06 -10.90 17.07
N THR A 220 -9.73 -11.03 15.78
CA THR A 220 -8.41 -11.44 15.30
C THR A 220 -7.58 -10.25 14.81
N SER A 221 -8.20 -9.08 14.71
CA SER A 221 -7.63 -7.87 14.11
C SER A 221 -6.91 -6.96 15.14
N SER A 222 -6.14 -7.54 16.06
CA SER A 222 -5.37 -6.78 17.07
C SER A 222 -4.15 -6.09 16.44
N CYS A 223 -3.84 -4.86 16.91
CA CYS A 223 -2.63 -4.11 16.50
C CYS A 223 -1.36 -4.45 17.31
N SER A 224 -1.42 -5.50 18.13
CA SER A 224 -0.30 -5.98 18.97
C SER A 224 0.78 -6.72 18.18
#